data_fd5cd14eac717a1b00905b8d1a021b70
#
_entry.id   fd5cd14eac717a1b00905b8d1a021b70
#
_cell.length_a   1.000
_cell.length_b   1.000
_cell.length_c   1.000
_cell.angle_alpha   90.00
_cell.angle_beta   90.00
_cell.angle_gamma   90.00
#
_symmetry.space_group_name_H-M   'P 1'
#
loop_
_entity.id
_entity.type
_entity.pdbx_description
1 polymer ?
#
loop_
_entity_poly.entity_id
_entity_poly.type
_entity_poly.pdbx_seq_one_letter_code
_entity_poly.pdbx_strand_id
1 'polypeptide(L)'
;MGSSLRISPVEQVLLLKNFYTGSLDFSNKNIKTVKNAMKLSENNKAALYGKTGTGAVNGKNVNGWFVGFVEKEDNVFIFAVNIQGKDDAGGKKAAETALAVLKDKNIY
;
A
#
# COMPACT_ATOMS: atom_id res chain seq x y z
N MET A 1 -0.87 8.75 15.77
CA MET A 1 0.08 7.82 15.97
C MET A 1 1.19 7.93 15.00
N GLY A 2 1.90 7.42 15.00
CA GLY A 2 2.56 7.35 14.11
C GLY A 2 3.86 7.43 13.74
N SER A 3 4.46 8.34 14.15
CA SER A 3 5.81 8.64 13.70
C SER A 3 6.89 7.92 14.48
N SER A 4 6.52 7.10 15.46
CA SER A 4 7.51 6.31 16.21
C SER A 4 8.05 5.13 15.42
N LEU A 5 7.31 4.63 14.45
CA LEU A 5 7.76 3.55 13.58
C LEU A 5 8.35 4.16 12.31
N ARG A 6 9.61 3.83 12.04
CA ARG A 6 10.28 4.28 10.83
C ARG A 6 10.62 3.10 9.96
N ILE A 7 10.09 3.11 8.74
CA ILE A 7 10.31 2.05 7.77
C ILE A 7 10.42 2.67 6.38
N SER A 8 11.35 2.18 5.58
CA SER A 8 11.50 2.66 4.20
C SER A 8 10.47 2.01 3.28
N PRO A 9 10.20 2.61 2.11
CA PRO A 9 9.35 1.96 1.10
C PRO A 9 9.85 0.57 0.70
N VAL A 10 11.17 0.39 0.57
CA VAL A 10 11.74 -0.91 0.21
C VAL A 10 11.46 -1.95 1.29
N GLU A 11 11.67 -1.58 2.55
CA GLU A 11 11.35 -2.47 3.68
C GLU A 11 9.87 -2.83 3.72
N GLN A 12 9.00 -1.87 3.42
CA GLN A 12 7.57 -2.10 3.39
C GLN A 12 7.19 -3.08 2.28
N VAL A 13 7.79 -2.95 1.10
CA VAL A 13 7.56 -3.88 -0.01
C VAL A 13 8.00 -5.29 0.36
N LEU A 14 9.17 -5.43 1.00
CA LEU A 14 9.68 -6.73 1.42
C LEU A 14 8.76 -7.38 2.46
N LEU A 15 8.28 -6.61 3.41
CA LEU A 15 7.35 -7.12 4.43
C LEU A 15 6.04 -7.58 3.78
N LEU A 16 5.50 -6.80 2.87
CA LEU A 16 4.27 -7.13 2.18
C LEU A 16 4.44 -8.35 1.27
N LYS A 17 5.60 -8.47 0.61
CA LYS A 17 5.93 -9.64 -0.19
C LYS A 17 5.94 -10.90 0.67
N ASN A 18 6.57 -10.84 1.84
CA ASN A 18 6.61 -11.98 2.76
C ASN A 18 5.21 -12.36 3.25
N PHE A 19 4.37 -11.38 3.52
CA PHE A 19 2.98 -11.64 3.87
C PHE A 19 2.23 -12.31 2.72
N TYR A 20 2.33 -11.77 1.52
CA TYR A 20 1.61 -12.28 0.35
C TYR A 20 2.03 -13.70 -0.01
N THR A 21 3.31 -14.00 0.07
CA THR A 21 3.83 -15.33 -0.28
C THR A 21 3.67 -16.37 0.82
N GLY A 22 3.16 -15.97 1.99
CA GLY A 22 3.00 -16.88 3.11
C GLY A 22 4.28 -17.21 3.85
N SER A 23 5.33 -16.40 3.65
CA SER A 23 6.62 -16.60 4.35
C SER A 23 6.55 -16.24 5.81
N LEU A 24 5.55 -15.46 6.23
CA LEU A 24 5.29 -15.17 7.63
C LEU A 24 4.41 -16.27 8.23
N ASP A 25 4.52 -16.44 9.52
CA ASP A 25 3.82 -17.53 10.23
C ASP A 25 2.37 -17.14 10.53
N PHE A 26 1.59 -16.94 9.45
CA PHE A 26 0.14 -16.70 9.57
C PHE A 26 -0.63 -17.84 8.93
N SER A 27 -1.82 -18.13 9.44
CA SER A 27 -2.68 -19.12 8.83
C SER A 27 -3.20 -18.63 7.47
N ASN A 28 -3.45 -19.53 6.54
CA ASN A 28 -4.00 -19.18 5.23
C ASN A 28 -5.33 -18.45 5.34
N LYS A 29 -6.14 -18.79 6.33
CA LYS A 29 -7.41 -18.12 6.58
C LYS A 29 -7.20 -16.65 6.98
N ASN A 30 -6.23 -16.39 7.87
CA ASN A 30 -5.94 -15.03 8.31
C ASN A 30 -5.35 -14.19 7.18
N ILE A 31 -4.48 -14.77 6.37
CA ILE A 31 -3.92 -14.09 5.20
C ILE A 31 -5.04 -13.70 4.24
N LYS A 32 -5.95 -14.61 3.95
CA LYS A 32 -7.07 -14.35 3.05
C LYS A 32 -8.01 -13.27 3.61
N THR A 33 -8.28 -13.28 4.90
CA THR A 33 -9.12 -12.30 5.55
C THR A 33 -8.51 -10.90 5.45
N VAL A 34 -7.22 -10.76 5.75
CA VAL A 34 -6.52 -9.48 5.66
C VAL A 34 -6.47 -9.01 4.20
N LYS A 35 -6.15 -9.90 3.28
CA LYS A 35 -6.12 -9.59 1.85
C LYS A 35 -7.48 -9.06 1.38
N ASN A 36 -8.57 -9.72 1.75
CA ASN A 36 -9.90 -9.28 1.36
C ASN A 36 -10.25 -7.91 1.94
N ALA A 37 -9.80 -7.62 3.16
CA ALA A 37 -10.01 -6.31 3.78
C ALA A 37 -9.23 -5.20 3.07
N MET A 38 -8.15 -5.53 2.38
CA MET A 38 -7.34 -4.57 1.62
C MET A 38 -7.85 -4.34 0.20
N LYS A 39 -8.79 -5.13 -0.28
CA LYS A 39 -9.28 -5.00 -1.66
C LYS A 39 -9.99 -3.67 -1.85
N LEU A 40 -9.52 -2.86 -2.78
CA LEU A 40 -10.04 -1.53 -3.04
C LEU A 40 -10.89 -1.46 -4.30
N SER A 41 -10.44 -2.11 -5.37
CA SER A 41 -11.17 -2.09 -6.64
C SER A 41 -10.65 -3.19 -7.55
N GLU A 42 -11.39 -3.45 -8.61
CA GLU A 42 -10.94 -4.34 -9.66
C GLU A 42 -11.54 -3.91 -10.99
N ASN A 43 -10.85 -4.24 -12.06
CA ASN A 43 -11.35 -4.09 -13.42
C ASN A 43 -11.25 -5.44 -14.13
N ASN A 44 -11.49 -5.46 -15.43
CA ASN A 44 -11.51 -6.72 -16.19
C ASN A 44 -10.16 -7.44 -16.22
N LYS A 45 -9.08 -6.77 -15.88
CA LYS A 45 -7.72 -7.29 -16.02
C LYS A 45 -6.96 -7.39 -14.72
N ALA A 46 -7.33 -6.59 -13.72
CA ALA A 46 -6.52 -6.46 -12.52
C ALA A 46 -7.37 -6.17 -11.28
N ALA A 47 -6.83 -6.53 -10.13
CA ALA A 47 -7.41 -6.19 -8.83
C ALA A 47 -6.40 -5.42 -8.01
N LEU A 48 -6.85 -4.34 -7.39
CA LEU A 48 -6.01 -3.46 -6.56
C LEU A 48 -6.32 -3.69 -5.09
N TYR A 49 -5.26 -3.90 -4.33
CA TYR A 49 -5.30 -4.07 -2.88
C TYR A 49 -4.36 -3.05 -2.25
N GLY A 50 -4.79 -2.43 -1.18
CA GLY A 50 -3.92 -1.48 -0.52
C GLY A 50 -4.49 -0.91 0.76
N LYS A 51 -3.64 -0.18 1.46
CA LYS A 51 -3.99 0.49 2.71
C LYS A 51 -3.25 1.81 2.80
N THR A 52 -3.98 2.84 3.15
CA THR A 52 -3.40 4.16 3.40
C THR A 52 -3.01 4.32 4.86
N GLY A 53 -2.06 5.20 5.10
CA GLY A 53 -1.68 5.63 6.43
C GLY A 53 -1.29 7.09 6.42
N THR A 54 -1.54 7.79 7.51
CA THR A 54 -1.22 9.21 7.62
C THR A 54 -0.56 9.49 8.96
N GLY A 55 0.59 10.15 8.91
CA GLY A 55 1.24 10.71 10.09
C GLY A 55 0.97 12.21 10.15
N ALA A 56 0.57 12.69 11.32
CA ALA A 56 0.25 14.10 11.51
C ALA A 56 1.07 14.69 12.64
N VAL A 57 1.43 15.97 12.48
CA VAL A 57 2.12 16.75 13.51
C VAL A 57 1.36 18.08 13.64
N ASN A 58 0.92 18.41 14.85
CA ASN A 58 0.16 19.63 15.13
C ASN A 58 -1.06 19.79 14.21
N GLY A 59 -1.76 18.69 13.94
CA GLY A 59 -2.94 18.71 13.09
C GLY A 59 -2.68 18.79 11.60
N LYS A 60 -1.43 18.74 11.19
CA LYS A 60 -1.05 18.82 9.77
C LYS A 60 -0.54 17.46 9.29
N ASN A 61 -0.97 17.05 8.12
CA ASN A 61 -0.55 15.80 7.52
C ASN A 61 0.84 15.96 6.90
N VAL A 62 1.83 15.37 7.51
CA VAL A 62 3.23 15.52 7.11
C VAL A 62 3.82 14.26 6.50
N ASN A 63 3.15 13.12 6.61
CA ASN A 63 3.66 11.86 6.12
C ASN A 63 2.49 10.97 5.68
N GLY A 64 2.46 10.65 4.40
CA GLY A 64 1.43 9.80 3.84
C GLY A 64 1.99 8.52 3.25
N TRP A 65 1.30 7.42 3.48
CA TRP A 65 1.66 6.11 2.95
C TRP A 65 0.49 5.51 2.18
N PHE A 66 0.82 4.83 1.10
CA PHE A 66 -0.07 3.90 0.45
C PHE A 66 0.73 2.67 0.03
N VAL A 67 0.37 1.53 0.58
CA VAL A 67 1.08 0.27 0.33
C VAL A 67 0.09 -0.78 -0.13
N GLY A 68 0.53 -1.65 -1.02
CA GLY A 68 -0.37 -2.68 -1.49
C GLY A 68 0.20 -3.49 -2.64
N PHE A 69 -0.69 -4.09 -3.38
CA PHE A 69 -0.32 -4.88 -4.54
C PHE A 69 -1.44 -4.91 -5.56
N VAL A 70 -1.05 -5.18 -6.80
CA VAL A 70 -1.97 -5.38 -7.92
C VAL A 70 -1.79 -6.81 -8.40
N GLU A 71 -2.89 -7.54 -8.48
CA GLU A 71 -2.93 -8.85 -9.13
C GLU A 71 -3.44 -8.64 -10.55
N LYS A 72 -2.61 -8.97 -11.53
CA LYS A 72 -2.95 -8.80 -12.94
C LYS A 72 -2.50 -10.03 -13.71
N GLU A 73 -3.46 -10.79 -14.20
CA GLU A 73 -3.18 -12.07 -14.85
C GLU A 73 -2.40 -12.97 -13.87
N ASP A 74 -1.24 -13.47 -14.27
CA ASP A 74 -0.40 -14.30 -13.42
C ASP A 74 0.67 -13.51 -12.67
N ASN A 75 0.57 -12.17 -12.71
CA ASN A 75 1.57 -11.30 -12.11
C ASN A 75 1.05 -10.61 -10.87
N VAL A 76 1.95 -10.37 -9.93
CA VAL A 76 1.67 -9.58 -8.73
C VAL A 76 2.69 -8.46 -8.67
N PHE A 77 2.19 -7.23 -8.61
CA PHE A 77 3.03 -6.03 -8.51
C PHE A 77 2.85 -5.46 -7.11
N ILE A 78 3.91 -5.49 -6.33
CA ILE A 78 3.88 -4.97 -4.95
C ILE A 78 4.46 -3.57 -4.96
N PHE A 79 3.81 -2.66 -4.25
CA PHE A 79 4.23 -1.26 -4.24
C PHE A 79 4.14 -0.65 -2.85
N ALA A 80 4.93 0.38 -2.65
CA ALA A 80 4.84 1.24 -1.48
C ALA A 80 5.14 2.67 -1.91
N VAL A 81 4.26 3.58 -1.56
CA VAL A 81 4.43 5.01 -1.83
C VAL A 81 4.43 5.75 -0.51
N ASN A 82 5.44 6.58 -0.33
CA ASN A 82 5.53 7.48 0.81
C ASN A 82 5.70 8.91 0.30
N ILE A 83 4.86 9.80 0.78
CA ILE A 83 5.01 11.22 0.51
C ILE A 83 5.21 11.96 1.81
N GLN A 84 5.98 13.03 1.75
CA GLN A 84 6.25 13.88 2.90
C GLN A 84 6.02 15.32 2.52
N GLY A 85 5.55 16.11 3.45
CA GLY A 85 5.25 17.52 3.21
C GLY A 85 4.96 18.23 4.51
N LYS A 86 4.47 19.45 4.38
CA LYS A 86 4.23 20.32 5.54
C LYS A 86 2.79 20.26 6.03
N ASP A 87 1.83 19.91 5.18
CA ASP A 87 0.43 20.11 5.50
C ASP A 87 -0.51 19.09 4.83
N ASP A 88 -0.26 18.73 3.59
CA ASP A 88 -1.19 17.93 2.79
C ASP A 88 -0.64 16.56 2.38
N ALA A 89 0.39 16.07 3.05
CA ALA A 89 1.02 14.80 2.73
C ALA A 89 0.36 13.66 3.50
N GLY A 90 -0.90 13.38 3.20
CA GLY A 90 -1.64 12.31 3.84
C GLY A 90 -1.78 11.07 2.97
N GLY A 91 -2.40 10.04 3.53
CA GLY A 91 -2.61 8.77 2.84
C GLY A 91 -3.43 8.89 1.56
N LYS A 92 -4.43 9.79 1.55
CA LYS A 92 -5.23 10.03 0.35
C LYS A 92 -4.37 10.51 -0.82
N LYS A 93 -3.47 11.45 -0.56
CA LYS A 93 -2.57 11.96 -1.59
C LYS A 93 -1.54 10.92 -2.02
N ALA A 94 -1.07 10.12 -1.09
CA ALA A 94 -0.18 8.99 -1.41
C ALA A 94 -0.89 8.00 -2.34
N ALA A 95 -2.15 7.69 -2.07
CA ALA A 95 -2.94 6.79 -2.91
C ALA A 95 -3.16 7.37 -4.31
N GLU A 96 -3.48 8.66 -4.42
CA GLU A 96 -3.63 9.33 -5.71
C GLU A 96 -2.34 9.26 -6.52
N THR A 97 -1.20 9.49 -5.87
CA THR A 97 0.11 9.41 -6.52
C THR A 97 0.39 7.99 -6.98
N ALA A 98 0.13 7.01 -6.15
CA ALA A 98 0.32 5.61 -6.50
C ALA A 98 -0.52 5.20 -7.71
N LEU A 99 -1.79 5.57 -7.71
CA LEU A 99 -2.69 5.23 -8.82
C LEU A 99 -2.24 5.86 -10.13
N ALA A 100 -1.74 7.09 -10.09
CA ALA A 100 -1.19 7.75 -11.27
C ALA A 100 0.00 6.99 -11.83
N VAL A 101 0.91 6.54 -10.97
CA VAL A 101 2.08 5.76 -11.40
C VAL A 101 1.67 4.39 -11.94
N LEU A 102 0.77 3.70 -11.27
CA LEU A 102 0.30 2.39 -11.72
C LEU A 102 -0.38 2.48 -13.08
N LYS A 103 -1.14 3.53 -13.30
CA LYS A 103 -1.78 3.79 -14.59
C LYS A 103 -0.77 4.10 -15.68
N ASP A 104 0.20 4.97 -15.38
CA ASP A 104 1.25 5.35 -16.32
C ASP A 104 2.08 4.14 -16.77
N LYS A 105 2.32 3.21 -15.86
CA LYS A 105 3.06 1.98 -16.15
C LYS A 105 2.19 0.85 -16.68
N ASN A 106 0.91 1.11 -16.90
CA ASN A 106 -0.04 0.14 -17.42
C ASN A 106 -0.17 -1.10 -16.52
N ILE A 107 -0.06 -0.90 -15.21
CA ILE A 107 -0.21 -1.98 -14.22
C ILE A 107 -1.66 -2.07 -13.75
N TYR A 108 -2.31 -0.94 -13.58
CA TYR A 108 -3.70 -0.89 -13.17
C TYR A 108 -4.41 0.34 -13.78
#